data_a08c2daea725fc57754ba4bc91d800e1
#
_entry.id   a08c2daea725fc57754ba4bc91d800e1
#
_cell.length_a   1.000
_cell.length_b   1.000
_cell.length_c   1.000
_cell.angle_alpha   90.00
_cell.angle_beta   90.00
_cell.angle_gamma   90.00
#
_symmetry.space_group_name_H-M   'P 1'
#
loop_
_entity.id
_entity.type
_entity.pdbx_description
1 polymer ?
#
loop_
_entity_poly.entity_id
_entity_poly.type
_entity_poly.pdbx_seq_one_letter_code
_entity_poly.pdbx_strand_id
1 'polypeptide(L)'
;MADEVLDPSDPRVREAEAFPSLTADQVERVASFGVVQRLPRGTVLFEPGARRVDFFVILDGFIEAYASRGTAQQVVHVYGEQQFTGELNLFNDRATLVGGRMGCDGRVARLNGAQFRRLLAAEPDIANVVTRAIILRRERMFLHGHTGVTIIAPRRSAKSLQLQLFLTRNRHPYRLADPEADSGAAAQLSELGFAVDDAPVVVCGDDRVLVCPTPRELGDHIGIAEPLDPQHVADVVVVGAGPAGLAAAVYSASEGLDTVVLEADAPGGQASTSSRIENYLGFPIGISGRELAQRAQVQAQKFGARIIVPRAVVRLVTDSPPYILELDDGTQVRARTVVIATGARYRSLPLANIERFEGCGVHYAATAVESELCEGDDAAVVGGGNSAGQAAVFLSRLANHVHILVRGDGLASSMSDYLIRRIEAAPERITVHPHTEVTGLS
;
A
#
# COMPACT_ATOMS: atom_id res chain seq x y z
N MET A 1 16.36 -20.71 -20.45
CA MET A 1 15.66 -19.68 -19.69
C MET A 1 15.33 -18.63 -20.73
N ALA A 2 14.05 -18.49 -21.07
CA ALA A 2 13.63 -17.44 -21.99
C ALA A 2 13.86 -16.09 -21.30
N ASP A 3 14.48 -15.13 -21.98
CA ASP A 3 14.58 -13.75 -21.53
C ASP A 3 13.16 -13.21 -21.36
N GLU A 4 12.71 -13.12 -20.11
CA GLU A 4 11.45 -12.48 -19.75
C GLU A 4 11.59 -11.00 -20.12
N VAL A 5 10.94 -10.57 -21.18
CA VAL A 5 10.90 -9.16 -21.58
C VAL A 5 10.12 -8.41 -20.49
N LEU A 6 10.83 -7.82 -19.53
CA LEU A 6 10.25 -7.08 -18.43
C LEU A 6 9.58 -5.81 -18.95
N ASP A 7 8.38 -5.51 -18.45
CA ASP A 7 7.69 -4.25 -18.70
C ASP A 7 8.61 -3.07 -18.33
N PRO A 8 8.72 -2.02 -19.14
CA PRO A 8 9.50 -0.82 -18.82
C PRO A 8 9.11 -0.15 -17.49
N SER A 9 7.90 -0.44 -16.97
CA SER A 9 7.44 0.01 -15.65
C SER A 9 7.88 -0.93 -14.51
N ASP A 10 8.48 -2.11 -14.81
CA ASP A 10 8.94 -3.04 -13.78
C ASP A 10 10.07 -2.40 -12.96
N PRO A 11 9.96 -2.34 -11.63
CA PRO A 11 11.00 -1.77 -10.76
C PRO A 11 12.38 -2.41 -10.92
N ARG A 12 12.45 -3.66 -11.42
CA ARG A 12 13.73 -4.34 -11.70
C ARG A 12 14.47 -3.71 -12.89
N VAL A 13 13.74 -3.17 -13.87
CA VAL A 13 14.30 -2.48 -15.04
C VAL A 13 14.79 -1.08 -14.66
N ARG A 14 14.22 -0.49 -13.58
CA ARG A 14 14.45 0.90 -13.17
C ARG A 14 15.42 1.01 -12.00
N GLU A 15 16.41 0.13 -11.90
CA GLU A 15 17.36 0.10 -10.77
C GLU A 15 18.13 1.42 -10.61
N ALA A 16 18.57 2.01 -11.71
CA ALA A 16 19.25 3.31 -11.68
C ALA A 16 18.36 4.46 -11.18
N GLU A 17 17.03 4.36 -11.35
CA GLU A 17 16.09 5.35 -10.83
C GLU A 17 15.72 5.08 -9.37
N ALA A 18 15.78 3.83 -8.92
CA ALA A 18 15.55 3.45 -7.53
C ALA A 18 16.75 3.81 -6.64
N PHE A 19 17.96 3.73 -7.19
CA PHE A 19 19.21 4.00 -6.47
C PHE A 19 20.09 5.03 -7.21
N PRO A 20 19.56 6.23 -7.48
CA PRO A 20 20.28 7.25 -8.22
C PRO A 20 21.41 7.83 -7.37
N SER A 21 22.45 8.32 -8.05
CA SER A 21 23.43 9.19 -7.46
C SER A 21 23.04 10.65 -7.70
N LEU A 22 23.16 11.48 -6.67
CA LEU A 22 23.02 12.94 -6.77
C LEU A 22 24.27 13.51 -7.47
N THR A 23 24.14 14.66 -8.11
CA THR A 23 25.31 15.38 -8.61
C THR A 23 26.09 15.99 -7.44
N ALA A 24 27.37 16.33 -7.65
CA ALA A 24 28.19 16.98 -6.61
C ALA A 24 27.53 18.27 -6.09
N ASP A 25 26.95 19.08 -6.98
CA ASP A 25 26.19 20.29 -6.61
C ASP A 25 24.95 19.95 -5.74
N GLN A 26 24.19 18.92 -6.12
CA GLN A 26 23.03 18.49 -5.32
C GLN A 26 23.45 17.98 -3.93
N VAL A 27 24.55 17.23 -3.83
CA VAL A 27 25.10 16.76 -2.55
C VAL A 27 25.48 17.94 -1.66
N GLU A 28 26.15 18.97 -2.19
CA GLU A 28 26.51 20.16 -1.44
C GLU A 28 25.28 20.92 -0.93
N ARG A 29 24.28 21.12 -1.80
CA ARG A 29 23.00 21.72 -1.41
C ARG A 29 22.30 20.91 -0.32
N VAL A 30 22.21 19.59 -0.43
CA VAL A 30 21.63 18.73 0.61
C VAL A 30 22.39 18.88 1.93
N ALA A 31 23.73 18.85 1.90
CA ALA A 31 24.55 18.98 3.10
C ALA A 31 24.33 20.31 3.84
N SER A 32 23.97 21.38 3.13
CA SER A 32 23.65 22.68 3.74
C SER A 32 22.38 22.69 4.60
N PHE A 33 21.46 21.75 4.38
CA PHE A 33 20.24 21.59 5.20
C PHE A 33 20.46 20.73 6.46
N GLY A 34 21.54 19.97 6.53
CA GLY A 34 21.80 18.99 7.56
C GLY A 34 23.06 19.24 8.36
N VAL A 35 23.55 18.16 8.98
CA VAL A 35 24.80 18.14 9.73
C VAL A 35 25.72 17.09 9.10
N VAL A 36 26.93 17.53 8.71
CA VAL A 36 27.97 16.62 8.22
C VAL A 36 28.66 15.95 9.42
N GLN A 37 28.70 14.62 9.39
CA GLN A 37 29.28 13.79 10.45
C GLN A 37 30.28 12.79 9.86
N ARG A 38 31.39 12.56 10.58
CA ARG A 38 32.29 11.44 10.31
C ARG A 38 31.91 10.29 11.24
N LEU A 39 31.66 9.14 10.68
CA LEU A 39 31.18 7.96 11.40
C LEU A 39 32.10 6.77 11.13
N PRO A 40 32.46 5.99 12.15
CA PRO A 40 33.27 4.79 11.99
C PRO A 40 32.44 3.63 11.41
N ARG A 41 33.16 2.66 10.84
CA ARG A 41 32.57 1.39 10.39
C ARG A 41 31.73 0.73 11.48
N GLY A 42 30.58 0.19 11.09
CA GLY A 42 29.67 -0.52 12.00
C GLY A 42 28.74 0.40 12.79
N THR A 43 28.88 1.73 12.68
CA THR A 43 27.92 2.65 13.31
C THR A 43 26.54 2.40 12.77
N VAL A 44 25.58 2.02 13.64
CA VAL A 44 24.18 1.86 13.30
C VAL A 44 23.53 3.23 13.20
N LEU A 45 22.89 3.49 12.04
CA LEU A 45 22.19 4.74 11.76
C LEU A 45 20.72 4.64 12.15
N PHE A 46 20.13 3.48 11.89
CA PHE A 46 18.77 3.10 12.31
C PHE A 46 18.60 1.58 12.26
N GLU A 47 17.78 1.06 13.15
CA GLU A 47 17.44 -0.37 13.22
C GLU A 47 16.14 -0.69 12.44
N PRO A 48 15.93 -1.93 11.98
CA PRO A 48 14.63 -2.37 11.48
C PRO A 48 13.54 -2.14 12.55
N GLY A 49 12.36 -1.67 12.14
CA GLY A 49 11.29 -1.32 13.06
C GLY A 49 11.39 0.08 13.68
N ALA A 50 12.49 0.79 13.46
CA ALA A 50 12.63 2.16 13.93
C ALA A 50 11.59 3.09 13.28
N ARG A 51 11.08 4.02 14.08
CA ARG A 51 10.22 5.11 13.61
C ARG A 51 11.03 6.40 13.58
N ARG A 52 10.66 7.36 12.74
CA ARG A 52 11.32 8.69 12.65
C ARG A 52 12.80 8.58 12.36
N VAL A 53 13.18 7.80 11.37
CA VAL A 53 14.56 7.73 10.91
C VAL A 53 14.96 9.01 10.17
N ASP A 54 16.26 9.34 10.24
CA ASP A 54 16.82 10.48 9.54
C ASP A 54 17.18 10.10 8.09
N PHE A 55 17.28 11.12 7.25
CA PHE A 55 17.77 11.00 5.88
C PHE A 55 19.29 11.18 5.86
N PHE A 56 20.01 10.29 5.17
CA PHE A 56 21.46 10.35 5.06
C PHE A 56 21.87 10.39 3.59
N VAL A 57 22.77 11.30 3.25
CA VAL A 57 23.50 11.33 1.97
C VAL A 57 24.96 10.99 2.24
N ILE A 58 25.50 10.06 1.45
CA ILE A 58 26.88 9.59 1.61
C ILE A 58 27.82 10.54 0.89
N LEU A 59 28.74 11.15 1.66
CA LEU A 59 29.77 12.06 1.16
C LEU A 59 31.09 11.32 0.89
N ASP A 60 31.33 10.25 1.64
CA ASP A 60 32.53 9.42 1.57
C ASP A 60 32.21 8.06 2.22
N GLY A 61 32.64 6.96 1.61
CA GLY A 61 32.37 5.61 2.09
C GLY A 61 31.05 5.01 1.60
N PHE A 62 30.45 4.12 2.39
CA PHE A 62 29.19 3.46 2.02
C PHE A 62 28.35 3.04 3.23
N ILE A 63 27.02 2.92 2.99
CA ILE A 63 26.03 2.46 3.97
C ILE A 63 25.46 1.12 3.50
N GLU A 64 25.41 0.14 4.40
CA GLU A 64 24.73 -1.14 4.21
C GLU A 64 23.30 -1.04 4.72
N ALA A 65 22.32 -1.29 3.83
CA ALA A 65 20.96 -1.59 4.26
C ALA A 65 20.83 -3.08 4.54
N TYR A 66 20.27 -3.44 5.69
CA TYR A 66 20.13 -4.84 6.09
C TYR A 66 18.72 -5.17 6.59
N ALA A 67 18.26 -6.39 6.29
CA ALA A 67 17.06 -6.97 6.85
C ALA A 67 17.44 -7.97 7.94
N SER A 68 16.62 -8.08 9.00
CA SER A 68 16.79 -9.06 10.07
C SER A 68 15.85 -10.25 9.84
N ARG A 69 16.36 -11.47 9.98
CA ARG A 69 15.59 -12.71 10.07
C ARG A 69 16.02 -13.45 11.32
N GLY A 70 15.23 -13.36 12.39
CA GLY A 70 15.66 -13.80 13.70
C GLY A 70 16.96 -13.09 14.10
N THR A 71 18.00 -13.84 14.46
CA THR A 71 19.33 -13.29 14.82
C THR A 71 20.23 -12.99 13.62
N ALA A 72 19.88 -13.45 12.41
CA ALA A 72 20.69 -13.26 11.21
C ALA A 72 20.35 -11.91 10.53
N GLN A 73 21.41 -11.17 10.18
CA GLN A 73 21.30 -9.94 9.40
C GLN A 73 21.78 -10.21 7.96
N GLN A 74 20.96 -9.87 6.98
CA GLN A 74 21.30 -9.99 5.57
C GLN A 74 21.36 -8.59 4.95
N VAL A 75 22.50 -8.24 4.34
CA VAL A 75 22.61 -7.00 3.56
C VAL A 75 21.75 -7.15 2.30
N VAL A 76 20.82 -6.23 2.13
CA VAL A 76 19.86 -6.21 1.01
C VAL A 76 20.24 -5.18 -0.05
N HIS A 77 20.99 -4.13 0.35
CA HIS A 77 21.52 -3.11 -0.57
C HIS A 77 22.72 -2.38 0.04
N VAL A 78 23.57 -1.85 -0.84
CA VAL A 78 24.72 -1.00 -0.44
C VAL A 78 24.61 0.33 -1.16
N TYR A 79 24.50 1.40 -0.38
CA TYR A 79 24.51 2.77 -0.88
C TYR A 79 25.94 3.31 -0.89
N GLY A 80 26.43 3.73 -2.04
CA GLY A 80 27.75 4.34 -2.22
C GLY A 80 27.75 5.87 -2.12
N GLU A 81 28.90 6.47 -2.45
CA GLU A 81 29.06 7.93 -2.49
C GLU A 81 28.03 8.59 -3.40
N GLN A 82 27.58 9.79 -3.00
CA GLN A 82 26.53 10.59 -3.68
C GLN A 82 25.14 9.92 -3.68
N GLN A 83 25.00 8.71 -3.17
CA GLN A 83 23.71 8.10 -2.94
C GLN A 83 23.16 8.47 -1.57
N PHE A 84 21.89 8.11 -1.35
CA PHE A 84 21.17 8.47 -0.13
C PHE A 84 20.33 7.31 0.38
N THR A 85 20.12 7.27 1.69
CA THR A 85 19.17 6.36 2.32
C THR A 85 17.75 6.88 2.20
N GLY A 86 16.77 6.08 2.55
CA GLY A 86 15.38 6.50 2.76
C GLY A 86 14.36 5.58 2.12
N GLU A 87 13.26 5.50 2.82
CA GLU A 87 12.02 4.82 2.49
C GLU A 87 10.81 5.76 2.68
N LEU A 88 9.60 5.25 2.44
CA LEU A 88 8.36 6.01 2.68
C LEU A 88 8.20 6.51 4.12
N ASN A 89 8.86 5.87 5.09
CA ASN A 89 8.88 6.29 6.49
C ASN A 89 9.51 7.68 6.75
N LEU A 90 10.27 8.22 5.80
CA LEU A 90 10.72 9.62 5.86
C LEU A 90 9.57 10.63 5.75
N PHE A 91 8.45 10.24 5.17
CA PHE A 91 7.26 11.07 5.03
C PHE A 91 6.23 10.82 6.13
N ASN A 92 6.38 9.76 6.93
CA ASN A 92 5.44 9.34 7.96
C ASN A 92 6.16 8.67 9.15
N ASP A 93 5.41 8.37 10.20
CA ASP A 93 5.93 7.73 11.41
C ASP A 93 5.79 6.19 11.37
N ARG A 94 5.71 5.56 10.19
CA ARG A 94 5.70 4.10 10.05
C ARG A 94 7.05 3.50 10.39
N ALA A 95 7.04 2.26 10.86
CA ALA A 95 8.27 1.52 11.12
C ALA A 95 9.04 1.24 9.81
N THR A 96 10.37 1.38 9.84
CA THR A 96 11.23 1.00 8.71
C THR A 96 11.33 -0.52 8.60
N LEU A 97 11.41 -1.02 7.36
CA LEU A 97 11.52 -2.45 7.10
C LEU A 97 12.97 -2.96 7.18
N VAL A 98 13.93 -2.05 7.03
CA VAL A 98 15.35 -2.38 7.03
C VAL A 98 16.10 -1.50 8.02
N GLY A 99 17.26 -1.96 8.48
CA GLY A 99 18.24 -1.16 9.20
C GLY A 99 19.25 -0.56 8.26
N GLY A 100 20.02 0.40 8.76
CA GLY A 100 21.14 1.03 8.06
C GLY A 100 22.35 1.17 8.96
N ARG A 101 23.55 0.81 8.46
CA ARG A 101 24.82 0.96 9.17
C ARG A 101 25.94 1.38 8.24
N MET A 102 26.96 2.01 8.79
CA MET A 102 28.19 2.31 8.05
C MET A 102 28.95 1.01 7.73
N GLY A 103 29.20 0.75 6.44
CA GLY A 103 29.98 -0.41 6.02
C GLY A 103 31.50 -0.20 6.09
N CYS A 104 31.95 1.06 6.11
CA CYS A 104 33.33 1.50 6.33
C CYS A 104 33.33 2.81 7.11
N ASP A 105 34.52 3.28 7.50
CA ASP A 105 34.71 4.66 8.00
C ASP A 105 34.33 5.63 6.87
N GLY A 106 33.55 6.68 7.17
CA GLY A 106 33.11 7.59 6.14
C GLY A 106 32.45 8.85 6.67
N ARG A 107 31.92 9.67 5.75
CA ARG A 107 31.23 10.93 6.07
C ARG A 107 29.84 10.91 5.45
N VAL A 108 28.88 11.40 6.22
CA VAL A 108 27.48 11.52 5.79
C VAL A 108 26.93 12.90 6.12
N ALA A 109 26.03 13.39 5.29
CA ALA A 109 25.14 14.50 5.64
C ALA A 109 23.85 13.91 6.20
N ARG A 110 23.53 14.24 7.47
CA ARG A 110 22.37 13.77 8.21
C ARG A 110 21.31 14.87 8.29
N LEU A 111 20.10 14.59 7.87
CA LEU A 111 18.95 15.47 7.96
C LEU A 111 17.85 14.80 8.79
N ASN A 112 17.36 15.49 9.82
CA ASN A 112 16.14 15.04 10.52
C ASN A 112 14.89 15.29 9.67
N GLY A 113 13.73 14.76 10.08
CA GLY A 113 12.49 14.87 9.29
C GLY A 113 12.07 16.31 8.98
N ALA A 114 12.32 17.28 9.88
CA ALA A 114 12.00 18.71 9.61
C ALA A 114 12.95 19.32 8.58
N GLN A 115 14.24 19.00 8.66
CA GLN A 115 15.25 19.43 7.69
C GLN A 115 15.00 18.79 6.32
N PHE A 116 14.63 17.52 6.29
CA PHE A 116 14.26 16.79 5.07
C PHE A 116 13.05 17.43 4.38
N ARG A 117 11.97 17.74 5.11
CA ARG A 117 10.82 18.44 4.52
C ARG A 117 11.18 19.81 3.96
N ARG A 118 12.05 20.59 4.67
CA ARG A 118 12.53 21.88 4.17
C ARG A 118 13.35 21.72 2.89
N LEU A 119 14.21 20.71 2.81
CA LEU A 119 14.97 20.38 1.60
C LEU A 119 14.03 20.13 0.41
N LEU A 120 13.02 19.26 0.59
CA LEU A 120 12.08 18.93 -0.48
C LEU A 120 11.22 20.11 -0.94
N ALA A 121 10.96 21.07 -0.05
CA ALA A 121 10.23 22.29 -0.38
C ALA A 121 11.09 23.33 -1.13
N ALA A 122 12.38 23.41 -0.74
CA ALA A 122 13.30 24.42 -1.28
C ALA A 122 13.99 24.00 -2.60
N GLU A 123 14.20 22.68 -2.80
CA GLU A 123 14.99 22.12 -3.88
C GLU A 123 14.16 21.15 -4.76
N PRO A 124 13.36 21.66 -5.74
CA PRO A 124 12.43 20.81 -6.50
C PRO A 124 13.11 19.72 -7.35
N ASP A 125 14.28 19.97 -7.88
CA ASP A 125 15.05 19.00 -8.65
C ASP A 125 15.49 17.82 -7.78
N ILE A 126 16.02 18.09 -6.57
CA ILE A 126 16.39 17.07 -5.58
C ILE A 126 15.13 16.33 -5.10
N ALA A 127 14.06 17.06 -4.82
CA ALA A 127 12.79 16.49 -4.37
C ALA A 127 12.24 15.47 -5.39
N ASN A 128 12.33 15.74 -6.69
CA ASN A 128 11.92 14.83 -7.73
C ASN A 128 12.74 13.52 -7.73
N VAL A 129 14.06 13.63 -7.67
CA VAL A 129 14.95 12.46 -7.64
C VAL A 129 14.69 11.61 -6.41
N VAL A 130 14.68 12.24 -5.22
CA VAL A 130 14.52 11.55 -3.94
C VAL A 130 13.14 10.89 -3.82
N THR A 131 12.07 11.63 -4.13
CA THR A 131 10.69 11.10 -4.04
C THR A 131 10.48 9.93 -4.98
N ARG A 132 10.96 10.03 -6.22
CA ARG A 132 10.87 8.94 -7.21
C ARG A 132 11.64 7.69 -6.75
N ALA A 133 12.86 7.87 -6.27
CA ALA A 133 13.67 6.77 -5.74
C ALA A 133 12.99 6.06 -4.57
N ILE A 134 12.46 6.79 -3.59
CA ILE A 134 11.75 6.23 -2.43
C ILE A 134 10.52 5.41 -2.87
N ILE A 135 9.76 5.90 -3.84
CA ILE A 135 8.60 5.20 -4.39
C ILE A 135 9.04 3.86 -5.01
N LEU A 136 10.05 3.87 -5.86
CA LEU A 136 10.53 2.67 -6.56
C LEU A 136 11.18 1.67 -5.60
N ARG A 137 11.91 2.12 -4.58
CA ARG A 137 12.47 1.25 -3.54
C ARG A 137 11.39 0.48 -2.80
N ARG A 138 10.28 1.13 -2.46
CA ARG A 138 9.16 0.47 -1.77
C ARG A 138 8.48 -0.57 -2.65
N GLU A 139 8.29 -0.29 -3.94
CA GLU A 139 7.78 -1.28 -4.90
C GLU A 139 8.70 -2.48 -5.02
N ARG A 140 10.02 -2.24 -5.12
CA ARG A 140 11.02 -3.30 -5.17
C ARG A 140 11.01 -4.18 -3.92
N MET A 141 10.94 -3.59 -2.73
CA MET A 141 10.85 -4.33 -1.48
C MET A 141 9.60 -5.20 -1.42
N PHE A 142 8.48 -4.68 -1.92
CA PHE A 142 7.22 -5.43 -2.01
C PHE A 142 7.35 -6.65 -2.94
N LEU A 143 7.99 -6.50 -4.11
CA LEU A 143 8.13 -7.58 -5.09
C LEU A 143 9.12 -8.67 -4.65
N HIS A 144 10.17 -8.31 -3.92
CA HIS A 144 11.22 -9.25 -3.54
C HIS A 144 10.99 -9.97 -2.20
N GLY A 145 9.93 -9.63 -1.46
CA GLY A 145 9.52 -10.35 -0.25
C GLY A 145 10.58 -10.41 0.87
N HIS A 146 11.47 -9.42 0.95
CA HIS A 146 12.59 -9.41 1.92
C HIS A 146 12.18 -9.09 3.35
N THR A 147 10.90 -9.04 3.67
CA THR A 147 10.41 -8.70 5.00
C THR A 147 9.80 -9.89 5.70
N GLY A 148 9.98 -9.92 7.00
CA GLY A 148 9.70 -11.05 7.86
C GLY A 148 8.24 -11.36 8.13
N VAL A 149 7.26 -10.95 7.31
CA VAL A 149 5.86 -11.33 7.50
C VAL A 149 5.52 -12.54 6.65
N THR A 150 5.13 -13.65 7.30
CA THR A 150 4.64 -14.85 6.64
C THR A 150 3.22 -15.14 7.13
N ILE A 151 2.27 -15.23 6.21
CA ILE A 151 0.90 -15.70 6.49
C ILE A 151 0.89 -17.20 6.18
N ILE A 152 0.60 -18.03 7.18
CA ILE A 152 0.42 -19.47 7.01
C ILE A 152 -1.08 -19.73 7.04
N ALA A 153 -1.66 -20.06 5.90
CA ALA A 153 -3.10 -20.29 5.76
C ALA A 153 -3.44 -20.97 4.44
N PRO A 154 -4.56 -21.71 4.36
CA PRO A 154 -5.12 -22.15 3.10
C PRO A 154 -5.35 -21.00 2.13
N ARG A 155 -5.03 -21.18 0.85
CA ARG A 155 -5.11 -20.14 -0.18
C ARG A 155 -6.52 -19.54 -0.33
N ARG A 156 -7.56 -20.35 -0.10
CA ARG A 156 -8.99 -19.94 -0.21
C ARG A 156 -9.61 -19.52 1.12
N SER A 157 -8.82 -19.15 2.12
CA SER A 157 -9.33 -18.64 3.40
C SER A 157 -9.73 -17.16 3.28
N ALA A 158 -10.98 -16.82 3.57
CA ALA A 158 -11.47 -15.45 3.55
C ALA A 158 -10.69 -14.52 4.51
N LYS A 159 -10.34 -15.01 5.72
CA LYS A 159 -9.53 -14.27 6.67
C LYS A 159 -8.10 -14.04 6.16
N SER A 160 -7.52 -15.05 5.51
CA SER A 160 -6.19 -14.93 4.88
C SER A 160 -6.22 -13.89 3.77
N LEU A 161 -7.22 -13.93 2.90
CA LEU A 161 -7.40 -12.95 1.82
C LEU A 161 -7.53 -11.53 2.37
N GLN A 162 -8.28 -11.32 3.44
CA GLN A 162 -8.42 -10.02 4.09
C GLN A 162 -7.05 -9.46 4.53
N LEU A 163 -6.20 -10.29 5.15
CA LEU A 163 -4.84 -9.88 5.56
C LEU A 163 -3.94 -9.62 4.36
N GLN A 164 -4.01 -10.46 3.32
CA GLN A 164 -3.25 -10.27 2.08
C GLN A 164 -3.62 -8.95 1.39
N LEU A 165 -4.91 -8.66 1.25
CA LEU A 165 -5.40 -7.40 0.69
C LEU A 165 -4.96 -6.20 1.51
N PHE A 166 -5.05 -6.28 2.84
CA PHE A 166 -4.58 -5.24 3.74
C PHE A 166 -3.08 -4.97 3.55
N LEU A 167 -2.25 -6.00 3.57
CA LEU A 167 -0.80 -5.86 3.38
C LEU A 167 -0.45 -5.34 1.98
N THR A 168 -1.08 -5.90 0.93
CA THR A 168 -0.89 -5.48 -0.46
C THR A 168 -1.23 -4.00 -0.66
N ARG A 169 -2.39 -3.55 -0.16
CA ARG A 169 -2.84 -2.16 -0.30
C ARG A 169 -2.00 -1.19 0.52
N ASN A 170 -1.48 -1.63 1.69
CA ASN A 170 -0.55 -0.86 2.51
C ASN A 170 0.91 -1.00 2.07
N ARG A 171 1.19 -1.77 1.00
CA ARG A 171 2.53 -2.03 0.44
C ARG A 171 3.51 -2.57 1.47
N HIS A 172 3.00 -3.45 2.31
CA HIS A 172 3.83 -4.19 3.25
C HIS A 172 4.11 -5.58 2.65
N PRO A 173 5.37 -5.92 2.39
CA PRO A 173 5.72 -7.21 1.81
C PRO A 173 5.35 -8.35 2.74
N TYR A 174 4.88 -9.45 2.16
CA TYR A 174 4.54 -10.67 2.87
C TYR A 174 4.77 -11.90 1.99
N ARG A 175 4.82 -13.06 2.62
CA ARG A 175 4.80 -14.37 1.96
C ARG A 175 3.54 -15.13 2.41
N LEU A 176 2.80 -15.69 1.45
CA LEU A 176 1.76 -16.66 1.74
C LEU A 176 2.38 -18.06 1.69
N ALA A 177 2.16 -18.86 2.73
CA ALA A 177 2.55 -20.24 2.83
C ALA A 177 1.27 -21.07 3.04
N ASP A 178 0.93 -21.91 2.04
CA ASP A 178 -0.29 -22.70 2.06
C ASP A 178 0.01 -24.10 2.65
N PRO A 179 -0.47 -24.43 3.86
CA PRO A 179 -0.18 -25.71 4.50
C PRO A 179 -0.89 -26.90 3.81
N GLU A 180 -1.88 -26.65 2.94
CA GLU A 180 -2.54 -27.70 2.16
C GLU A 180 -1.76 -28.06 0.89
N ALA A 181 -0.96 -27.11 0.36
CA ALA A 181 -0.19 -27.29 -0.87
C ALA A 181 1.32 -27.45 -0.63
N ASP A 182 1.86 -27.00 0.51
CA ASP A 182 3.28 -27.00 0.86
C ASP A 182 3.52 -27.72 2.20
N SER A 183 4.17 -28.89 2.14
CA SER A 183 4.55 -29.66 3.32
C SER A 183 5.49 -28.92 4.28
N GLY A 184 6.30 -27.99 3.79
CA GLY A 184 7.16 -27.12 4.60
C GLY A 184 6.32 -26.13 5.42
N ALA A 185 5.27 -25.57 4.82
CA ALA A 185 4.32 -24.72 5.52
C ALA A 185 3.53 -25.48 6.59
N ALA A 186 3.10 -26.72 6.28
CA ALA A 186 2.42 -27.59 7.25
C ALA A 186 3.35 -27.96 8.43
N ALA A 187 4.61 -28.28 8.16
CA ALA A 187 5.62 -28.57 9.19
C ALA A 187 5.86 -27.33 10.07
N GLN A 188 6.04 -26.14 9.48
CA GLN A 188 6.22 -24.89 10.20
C GLN A 188 5.03 -24.58 11.12
N LEU A 189 3.79 -24.78 10.64
CA LEU A 189 2.57 -24.60 11.43
C LEU A 189 2.55 -25.54 12.66
N SER A 190 2.89 -26.80 12.45
CA SER A 190 2.98 -27.83 13.51
C SER A 190 4.09 -27.51 14.52
N GLU A 191 5.27 -27.08 14.08
CA GLU A 191 6.37 -26.66 14.97
C GLU A 191 5.98 -25.47 15.85
N LEU A 192 5.14 -24.58 15.36
CA LEU A 192 4.57 -23.47 16.13
C LEU A 192 3.46 -23.91 17.09
N GLY A 193 3.01 -25.19 17.04
CA GLY A 193 1.99 -25.75 17.89
C GLY A 193 0.55 -25.46 17.44
N PHE A 194 0.34 -25.13 16.15
CA PHE A 194 -0.97 -24.84 15.57
C PHE A 194 -1.43 -25.88 14.56
N ALA A 195 -2.75 -26.00 14.42
CA ALA A 195 -3.39 -26.79 13.35
C ALA A 195 -3.86 -25.89 12.20
N VAL A 196 -4.25 -26.50 11.07
CA VAL A 196 -4.78 -25.77 9.90
C VAL A 196 -6.05 -24.99 10.25
N ASP A 197 -6.87 -25.51 11.18
CA ASP A 197 -8.09 -24.85 11.65
C ASP A 197 -7.82 -23.56 12.46
N ASP A 198 -6.61 -23.38 12.98
CA ASP A 198 -6.19 -22.16 13.66
C ASP A 198 -5.80 -21.04 12.70
N ALA A 199 -5.73 -21.32 11.40
CA ALA A 199 -5.29 -20.37 10.38
C ALA A 199 -6.29 -19.20 10.18
N PRO A 200 -5.81 -18.01 9.78
CA PRO A 200 -4.43 -17.69 9.43
C PRO A 200 -3.53 -17.50 10.66
N VAL A 201 -2.35 -18.11 10.63
CA VAL A 201 -1.27 -17.86 11.57
C VAL A 201 -0.25 -16.95 10.90
N VAL A 202 0.06 -15.82 11.53
CA VAL A 202 0.99 -14.82 10.97
C VAL A 202 2.27 -14.81 11.80
N VAL A 203 3.39 -15.11 11.15
CA VAL A 203 4.73 -15.03 11.75
C VAL A 203 5.36 -13.70 11.33
N CYS A 204 5.72 -12.87 12.30
CA CYS A 204 6.35 -11.58 12.08
C CYS A 204 7.88 -11.67 12.19
N GLY A 205 8.59 -10.67 11.65
CA GLY A 205 10.06 -10.67 11.58
C GLY A 205 10.78 -10.57 12.93
N ASP A 206 10.05 -10.29 14.00
CA ASP A 206 10.50 -10.30 15.39
C ASP A 206 10.19 -11.64 16.11
N ASP A 207 9.95 -12.70 15.34
CA ASP A 207 9.56 -14.05 15.79
C ASP A 207 8.22 -14.10 16.56
N ARG A 208 7.45 -13.03 16.58
CA ARG A 208 6.09 -13.04 17.13
C ARG A 208 5.12 -13.74 16.21
N VAL A 209 4.22 -14.48 16.84
CA VAL A 209 3.16 -15.23 16.16
C VAL A 209 1.80 -14.64 16.55
N LEU A 210 1.00 -14.30 15.55
CA LEU A 210 -0.38 -13.84 15.70
C LEU A 210 -1.33 -14.89 15.13
N VAL A 211 -2.36 -15.27 15.89
CA VAL A 211 -3.36 -16.24 15.45
C VAL A 211 -4.65 -15.52 15.08
N CYS A 212 -5.12 -15.73 13.87
CA CYS A 212 -6.32 -15.07 13.33
C CYS A 212 -6.36 -13.54 13.58
N PRO A 213 -5.25 -12.78 13.38
CA PRO A 213 -5.27 -11.36 13.67
C PRO A 213 -6.24 -10.63 12.74
N THR A 214 -6.83 -9.56 13.23
CA THR A 214 -7.49 -8.58 12.39
C THR A 214 -6.45 -7.75 11.63
N PRO A 215 -6.80 -7.08 10.51
CA PRO A 215 -5.90 -6.15 9.81
C PRO A 215 -5.33 -5.07 10.73
N ARG A 216 -6.11 -4.64 11.72
CA ARG A 216 -5.70 -3.65 12.70
C ARG A 216 -4.63 -4.20 13.65
N GLU A 217 -4.87 -5.35 14.29
CA GLU A 217 -3.91 -5.99 15.20
C GLU A 217 -2.59 -6.26 14.46
N LEU A 218 -2.67 -6.75 13.22
CA LEU A 218 -1.50 -6.92 12.39
C LEU A 218 -0.81 -5.59 12.08
N GLY A 219 -1.56 -4.56 11.66
CA GLY A 219 -1.04 -3.23 11.33
C GLY A 219 -0.38 -2.52 12.50
N ASP A 220 -0.95 -2.65 13.71
CA ASP A 220 -0.37 -2.14 14.95
C ASP A 220 0.95 -2.85 15.26
N HIS A 221 0.98 -4.18 15.13
CA HIS A 221 2.15 -4.99 15.43
C HIS A 221 3.33 -4.73 14.47
N ILE A 222 3.08 -4.71 13.17
CA ILE A 222 4.14 -4.51 12.15
C ILE A 222 4.49 -3.04 11.90
N GLY A 223 3.93 -2.13 12.70
CA GLY A 223 4.29 -0.71 12.68
C GLY A 223 3.73 0.10 11.51
N ILE A 224 2.66 -0.39 10.84
CA ILE A 224 1.92 0.39 9.84
C ILE A 224 1.14 1.52 10.52
N ALA A 225 0.54 1.22 11.68
CA ALA A 225 -0.23 2.20 12.43
C ALA A 225 0.69 3.25 13.08
N GLU A 226 0.35 4.52 12.86
CA GLU A 226 1.02 5.64 13.53
C GLU A 226 0.35 5.93 14.88
N PRO A 227 1.12 6.30 15.91
CA PRO A 227 0.55 6.67 17.21
C PRO A 227 -0.25 7.97 17.09
N LEU A 228 -1.39 7.99 17.78
CA LEU A 228 -2.24 9.17 17.96
C LEU A 228 -2.00 9.79 19.33
N ASP A 229 -1.94 11.12 19.38
CA ASP A 229 -1.96 11.87 20.63
C ASP A 229 -3.41 12.33 20.89
N PRO A 230 -4.10 11.79 21.93
CA PRO A 230 -5.49 12.15 22.22
C PRO A 230 -5.70 13.62 22.64
N GLN A 231 -4.63 14.32 23.03
CA GLN A 231 -4.70 15.73 23.43
C GLN A 231 -4.48 16.66 22.24
N HIS A 232 -3.97 16.13 21.13
CA HIS A 232 -3.72 16.92 19.94
C HIS A 232 -5.02 17.37 19.27
N VAL A 233 -5.09 18.64 18.88
CA VAL A 233 -6.23 19.22 18.15
C VAL A 233 -5.74 19.63 16.75
N ALA A 234 -6.09 18.82 15.75
CA ALA A 234 -5.75 19.12 14.37
C ALA A 234 -6.59 20.28 13.81
N ASP A 235 -6.04 21.08 12.90
CA ASP A 235 -6.80 22.10 12.18
C ASP A 235 -7.84 21.44 11.26
N VAL A 236 -7.43 20.36 10.55
CA VAL A 236 -8.29 19.60 9.66
C VAL A 236 -8.13 18.11 9.91
N VAL A 237 -9.24 17.42 10.15
CA VAL A 237 -9.29 15.95 10.09
C VAL A 237 -10.10 15.53 8.88
N VAL A 238 -9.48 14.72 8.02
CA VAL A 238 -10.12 14.13 6.83
C VAL A 238 -10.47 12.68 7.13
N VAL A 239 -11.73 12.29 6.96
CA VAL A 239 -12.20 10.92 7.15
C VAL A 239 -12.26 10.21 5.80
N GLY A 240 -11.34 9.28 5.60
CA GLY A 240 -11.13 8.53 4.36
C GLY A 240 -9.96 9.05 3.52
N ALA A 241 -9.08 8.14 3.10
CA ALA A 241 -7.91 8.42 2.25
C ALA A 241 -8.10 7.97 0.80
N GLY A 242 -9.33 8.00 0.28
CA GLY A 242 -9.60 7.87 -1.15
C GLY A 242 -9.13 9.12 -1.92
N PRO A 243 -9.32 9.18 -3.26
CA PRO A 243 -8.85 10.31 -4.06
C PRO A 243 -9.36 11.68 -3.58
N ALA A 244 -10.62 11.76 -3.13
CA ALA A 244 -11.20 12.99 -2.59
C ALA A 244 -10.55 13.41 -1.26
N GLY A 245 -10.35 12.45 -0.34
CA GLY A 245 -9.72 12.72 0.94
C GLY A 245 -8.23 13.07 0.80
N LEU A 246 -7.52 12.38 -0.08
CA LEU A 246 -6.11 12.71 -0.36
C LEU A 246 -5.98 14.09 -1.03
N ALA A 247 -6.91 14.46 -1.92
CA ALA A 247 -6.94 15.81 -2.48
C ALA A 247 -7.18 16.87 -1.39
N ALA A 248 -8.16 16.66 -0.49
CA ALA A 248 -8.40 17.55 0.64
C ALA A 248 -7.16 17.67 1.54
N ALA A 249 -6.47 16.55 1.79
CA ALA A 249 -5.25 16.54 2.59
C ALA A 249 -4.09 17.31 1.93
N VAL A 250 -3.92 17.17 0.60
CA VAL A 250 -2.92 17.93 -0.15
C VAL A 250 -3.19 19.44 -0.02
N TYR A 251 -4.43 19.87 -0.29
CA TYR A 251 -4.76 21.28 -0.26
C TYR A 251 -4.67 21.87 1.15
N SER A 252 -5.20 21.20 2.16
CA SER A 252 -5.13 21.72 3.53
C SER A 252 -3.69 21.76 4.07
N ALA A 253 -2.90 20.70 3.86
CA ALA A 253 -1.51 20.68 4.33
C ALA A 253 -0.61 21.66 3.55
N SER A 254 -0.85 21.88 2.26
CA SER A 254 -0.08 22.85 1.46
C SER A 254 -0.29 24.29 1.90
N GLU A 255 -1.44 24.62 2.50
CA GLU A 255 -1.73 25.91 3.13
C GLU A 255 -1.16 26.02 4.56
N GLY A 256 -0.40 25.00 5.02
CA GLY A 256 0.23 24.99 6.33
C GLY A 256 -0.69 24.58 7.48
N LEU A 257 -1.89 24.05 7.18
CA LEU A 257 -2.80 23.55 8.21
C LEU A 257 -2.32 22.19 8.73
N ASP A 258 -2.41 21.99 10.05
CA ASP A 258 -2.17 20.71 10.68
C ASP A 258 -3.27 19.72 10.28
N THR A 259 -2.92 18.80 9.39
CA THR A 259 -3.87 17.93 8.70
C THR A 259 -3.65 16.47 9.06
N VAL A 260 -4.70 15.82 9.58
CA VAL A 260 -4.74 14.39 9.89
C VAL A 260 -5.77 13.70 8.99
N VAL A 261 -5.39 12.63 8.34
CA VAL A 261 -6.30 11.76 7.57
C VAL A 261 -6.48 10.46 8.32
N LEU A 262 -7.72 10.05 8.55
CA LEU A 262 -8.08 8.79 9.20
C LEU A 262 -8.62 7.82 8.13
N GLU A 263 -7.99 6.67 7.98
CA GLU A 263 -8.34 5.68 6.97
C GLU A 263 -8.51 4.31 7.60
N ALA A 264 -9.64 3.66 7.30
CA ALA A 264 -10.01 2.39 7.91
C ALA A 264 -9.16 1.20 7.45
N ASP A 265 -8.65 1.24 6.22
CA ASP A 265 -8.02 0.07 5.58
C ASP A 265 -6.67 0.44 4.93
N ALA A 266 -6.70 1.21 3.83
CA ALA A 266 -5.49 1.62 3.14
C ALA A 266 -5.70 2.86 2.27
N PRO A 267 -4.67 3.72 2.11
CA PRO A 267 -4.76 4.90 1.26
C PRO A 267 -5.05 4.55 -0.21
N GLY A 268 -5.83 5.40 -0.87
CA GLY A 268 -6.23 5.29 -2.26
C GLY A 268 -7.68 4.83 -2.46
N GLY A 269 -8.34 4.34 -1.40
CA GLY A 269 -9.74 3.92 -1.46
C GLY A 269 -9.99 2.89 -2.58
N GLN A 270 -11.20 2.87 -3.14
CA GLN A 270 -11.55 1.96 -4.24
C GLN A 270 -10.77 2.24 -5.53
N ALA A 271 -10.33 3.49 -5.77
CA ALA A 271 -9.57 3.81 -6.95
C ALA A 271 -8.23 3.06 -7.02
N SER A 272 -7.62 2.74 -5.88
CA SER A 272 -6.33 2.02 -5.81
C SER A 272 -6.38 0.61 -6.37
N THR A 273 -7.56 0.00 -6.50
CA THR A 273 -7.76 -1.35 -7.04
C THR A 273 -7.95 -1.37 -8.55
N SER A 274 -8.18 -0.22 -9.19
CA SER A 274 -8.37 -0.14 -10.64
C SER A 274 -7.05 -0.37 -11.37
N SER A 275 -7.04 -1.28 -12.34
CA SER A 275 -5.86 -1.58 -13.16
C SER A 275 -5.43 -0.36 -13.99
N ARG A 276 -6.39 0.43 -14.49
CA ARG A 276 -6.16 1.65 -15.26
C ARG A 276 -7.29 2.65 -15.08
N ILE A 277 -6.93 3.90 -14.79
CA ILE A 277 -7.85 5.03 -14.67
C ILE A 277 -7.51 6.00 -15.81
N GLU A 278 -8.43 6.22 -16.73
CA GLU A 278 -8.23 7.03 -17.95
C GLU A 278 -8.96 8.37 -17.90
N ASN A 279 -9.85 8.57 -16.91
CA ASN A 279 -10.69 9.75 -16.75
C ASN A 279 -10.34 10.60 -15.52
N TYR A 280 -9.16 10.43 -14.94
CA TYR A 280 -8.67 11.30 -13.87
C TYR A 280 -7.87 12.45 -14.47
N LEU A 281 -8.21 13.67 -14.06
CA LEU A 281 -7.60 14.90 -14.57
C LEU A 281 -6.07 14.90 -14.38
N GLY A 282 -5.32 15.27 -15.43
CA GLY A 282 -3.86 15.35 -15.41
C GLY A 282 -3.13 14.11 -15.92
N PHE A 283 -3.85 13.03 -16.28
CA PHE A 283 -3.27 11.78 -16.79
C PHE A 283 -3.85 11.41 -18.16
N PRO A 284 -3.43 12.09 -19.25
CA PRO A 284 -4.02 11.94 -20.59
C PRO A 284 -3.83 10.54 -21.19
N ILE A 285 -2.81 9.81 -20.76
CA ILE A 285 -2.56 8.42 -21.18
C ILE A 285 -3.08 7.39 -20.18
N GLY A 286 -3.80 7.85 -19.12
CA GLY A 286 -4.22 7.03 -18.00
C GLY A 286 -3.09 6.74 -17.01
N ILE A 287 -3.48 6.22 -15.85
CA ILE A 287 -2.59 5.83 -14.75
C ILE A 287 -3.20 4.62 -14.03
N SER A 288 -2.39 3.73 -13.46
CA SER A 288 -2.91 2.70 -12.58
C SER A 288 -3.47 3.32 -11.29
N GLY A 289 -4.56 2.78 -10.76
CA GLY A 289 -5.13 3.26 -9.50
C GLY A 289 -4.14 3.19 -8.35
N ARG A 290 -3.28 2.18 -8.35
CA ARG A 290 -2.19 2.01 -7.39
C ARG A 290 -1.19 3.17 -7.45
N GLU A 291 -0.74 3.52 -8.64
CA GLU A 291 0.21 4.61 -8.83
C GLU A 291 -0.41 5.97 -8.49
N LEU A 292 -1.66 6.21 -8.90
CA LEU A 292 -2.40 7.41 -8.53
C LEU A 292 -2.49 7.60 -7.01
N ALA A 293 -2.91 6.55 -6.30
CA ALA A 293 -3.03 6.55 -4.85
C ALA A 293 -1.69 6.85 -4.16
N GLN A 294 -0.60 6.23 -4.65
CA GLN A 294 0.73 6.44 -4.10
C GLN A 294 1.23 7.87 -4.30
N ARG A 295 1.08 8.39 -5.51
CA ARG A 295 1.47 9.78 -5.81
C ARG A 295 0.72 10.77 -4.92
N ALA A 296 -0.60 10.59 -4.78
CA ALA A 296 -1.42 11.45 -3.94
C ALA A 296 -1.06 11.34 -2.45
N GLN A 297 -0.81 10.12 -1.95
CA GLN A 297 -0.36 9.89 -0.58
C GLN A 297 0.96 10.60 -0.29
N VAL A 298 1.98 10.36 -1.11
CA VAL A 298 3.31 10.97 -0.94
C VAL A 298 3.21 12.50 -1.06
N GLN A 299 2.37 13.02 -1.96
CA GLN A 299 2.15 14.45 -2.11
C GLN A 299 1.54 15.06 -0.84
N ALA A 300 0.52 14.45 -0.25
CA ALA A 300 -0.08 14.92 1.00
C ALA A 300 0.95 14.90 2.15
N GLN A 301 1.69 13.80 2.30
CA GLN A 301 2.70 13.64 3.34
C GLN A 301 3.91 14.58 3.16
N LYS A 302 4.29 14.89 1.92
CA LYS A 302 5.33 15.89 1.60
C LYS A 302 4.98 17.27 2.18
N PHE A 303 3.71 17.65 2.16
CA PHE A 303 3.22 18.91 2.75
C PHE A 303 2.98 18.80 4.26
N GLY A 304 3.14 17.62 4.86
CA GLY A 304 3.04 17.40 6.30
C GLY A 304 1.74 16.77 6.77
N ALA A 305 0.82 16.38 5.87
CA ALA A 305 -0.36 15.62 6.26
C ALA A 305 0.03 14.28 6.89
N ARG A 306 -0.57 13.94 8.02
CA ARG A 306 -0.42 12.64 8.68
C ARG A 306 -1.56 11.72 8.23
N ILE A 307 -1.22 10.53 7.72
CA ILE A 307 -2.21 9.55 7.23
C ILE A 307 -2.19 8.34 8.16
N ILE A 308 -3.17 8.26 9.04
CA ILE A 308 -3.28 7.25 10.08
C ILE A 308 -4.09 6.07 9.56
N VAL A 309 -3.48 4.90 9.55
CA VAL A 309 -4.02 3.63 9.04
C VAL A 309 -3.62 2.51 10.00
N PRO A 310 -4.40 1.48 10.18
CA PRO A 310 -5.85 1.35 9.94
C PRO A 310 -6.62 1.90 11.14
N ARG A 311 -7.45 2.89 10.92
CA ARG A 311 -8.30 3.49 11.97
C ARG A 311 -9.64 3.92 11.38
N ALA A 312 -10.71 3.24 11.75
CA ALA A 312 -12.04 3.56 11.29
C ALA A 312 -12.71 4.58 12.22
N VAL A 313 -13.26 5.65 11.65
CA VAL A 313 -14.12 6.56 12.40
C VAL A 313 -15.52 5.96 12.50
N VAL A 314 -16.00 5.74 13.72
CA VAL A 314 -17.31 5.16 13.99
C VAL A 314 -18.35 6.20 14.40
N ARG A 315 -17.90 7.34 14.93
CA ARG A 315 -18.79 8.41 15.36
C ARG A 315 -18.12 9.79 15.24
N LEU A 316 -18.92 10.80 14.92
CA LEU A 316 -18.55 12.20 14.95
C LEU A 316 -19.47 12.95 15.93
N VAL A 317 -18.87 13.64 16.91
CA VAL A 317 -19.57 14.50 17.87
C VAL A 317 -19.34 15.95 17.43
N THR A 318 -20.44 16.68 17.21
CA THR A 318 -20.43 18.02 16.59
C THR A 318 -21.01 19.12 17.46
N ASP A 319 -21.28 18.85 18.73
CA ASP A 319 -21.99 19.80 19.64
C ASP A 319 -21.24 21.11 19.82
N SER A 320 -19.92 21.07 19.88
CA SER A 320 -19.05 22.25 19.96
C SER A 320 -17.63 21.93 19.50
N PRO A 321 -16.90 22.90 18.90
CA PRO A 321 -15.47 22.71 18.59
C PRO A 321 -14.62 22.68 19.91
N PRO A 322 -13.50 21.92 19.92
CA PRO A 322 -13.08 21.04 18.83
C PRO A 322 -14.03 19.84 18.70
N TYR A 323 -14.35 19.48 17.44
CA TYR A 323 -15.14 18.28 17.14
C TYR A 323 -14.38 17.03 17.53
N ILE A 324 -15.09 15.99 17.94
CA ILE A 324 -14.50 14.74 18.39
C ILE A 324 -14.89 13.61 17.41
N LEU A 325 -13.87 12.93 16.89
CA LEU A 325 -14.03 11.72 16.10
C LEU A 325 -13.67 10.52 16.99
N GLU A 326 -14.62 9.61 17.17
CA GLU A 326 -14.41 8.36 17.89
C GLU A 326 -14.01 7.28 16.90
N LEU A 327 -12.92 6.58 17.20
CA LEU A 327 -12.40 5.48 16.39
C LEU A 327 -12.93 4.14 16.87
N ASP A 328 -12.79 3.11 16.03
CA ASP A 328 -13.21 1.73 16.30
C ASP A 328 -12.50 1.08 17.50
N ASP A 329 -11.41 1.68 18.00
CA ASP A 329 -10.68 1.27 19.19
C ASP A 329 -11.04 2.06 20.46
N GLY A 330 -11.97 2.98 20.35
CA GLY A 330 -12.33 3.90 21.43
C GLY A 330 -11.40 5.10 21.56
N THR A 331 -10.33 5.19 20.75
CA THR A 331 -9.47 6.38 20.70
C THR A 331 -10.25 7.57 20.16
N GLN A 332 -9.98 8.77 20.69
CA GLN A 332 -10.59 10.00 20.22
C GLN A 332 -9.58 10.89 19.53
N VAL A 333 -10.00 11.48 18.40
CA VAL A 333 -9.24 12.49 17.64
C VAL A 333 -10.03 13.79 17.66
N ARG A 334 -9.33 14.90 17.91
CA ARG A 334 -9.95 16.23 18.00
C ARG A 334 -9.62 17.07 16.77
N ALA A 335 -10.61 17.79 16.26
CA ALA A 335 -10.50 18.59 15.05
C ALA A 335 -11.20 19.94 15.16
N ARG A 336 -10.62 20.97 14.57
CA ARG A 336 -11.31 22.27 14.35
C ARG A 336 -12.27 22.17 13.16
N THR A 337 -11.88 21.43 12.15
CA THR A 337 -12.67 21.19 10.92
C THR A 337 -12.60 19.73 10.54
N VAL A 338 -13.71 19.19 10.05
CA VAL A 338 -13.81 17.80 9.58
C VAL A 338 -14.24 17.77 8.12
N VAL A 339 -13.50 17.03 7.29
CA VAL A 339 -13.86 16.73 5.91
C VAL A 339 -14.27 15.27 5.82
N ILE A 340 -15.51 14.99 5.46
CA ILE A 340 -16.03 13.63 5.31
C ILE A 340 -15.84 13.17 3.86
N ALA A 341 -14.90 12.25 3.64
CA ALA A 341 -14.52 11.70 2.34
C ALA A 341 -14.54 10.15 2.35
N THR A 342 -15.54 9.56 3.02
CA THR A 342 -15.64 8.12 3.29
C THR A 342 -15.86 7.26 2.05
N GLY A 343 -16.15 7.87 0.91
CA GLY A 343 -16.39 7.15 -0.36
C GLY A 343 -17.71 6.38 -0.36
N ALA A 344 -17.72 5.28 -1.12
CA ALA A 344 -18.86 4.41 -1.26
C ALA A 344 -18.50 2.97 -0.87
N ARG A 345 -19.49 2.23 -0.39
CA ARG A 345 -19.40 0.79 -0.16
C ARG A 345 -20.18 0.07 -1.27
N TYR A 346 -19.65 -1.04 -1.74
CA TYR A 346 -20.39 -1.93 -2.62
C TYR A 346 -21.58 -2.51 -1.87
N ARG A 347 -22.69 -2.69 -2.60
CA ARG A 347 -23.84 -3.41 -2.06
C ARG A 347 -23.56 -4.89 -2.21
N SER A 348 -23.75 -5.65 -1.13
CA SER A 348 -23.77 -7.11 -1.20
C SER A 348 -24.97 -7.58 -2.04
N LEU A 349 -24.82 -8.73 -2.69
CA LEU A 349 -25.96 -9.40 -3.31
C LEU A 349 -26.90 -9.89 -2.20
N PRO A 350 -28.21 -9.72 -2.34
CA PRO A 350 -29.20 -10.13 -1.32
C PRO A 350 -29.44 -11.64 -1.35
N LEU A 351 -28.39 -12.45 -1.16
CA LEU A 351 -28.44 -13.90 -1.19
C LEU A 351 -28.29 -14.46 0.21
N ALA A 352 -29.08 -15.49 0.53
CA ALA A 352 -29.21 -16.01 1.91
C ALA A 352 -27.93 -16.62 2.49
N ASN A 353 -26.98 -17.03 1.67
CA ASN A 353 -25.76 -17.72 2.10
C ASN A 353 -24.47 -17.04 1.61
N ILE A 354 -24.55 -15.78 1.23
CA ILE A 354 -23.43 -15.06 0.59
C ILE A 354 -22.21 -14.98 1.48
N GLU A 355 -22.40 -14.86 2.80
CA GLU A 355 -21.31 -14.76 3.79
C GLU A 355 -20.36 -15.98 3.77
N ARG A 356 -20.85 -17.14 3.31
CA ARG A 356 -20.01 -18.35 3.17
C ARG A 356 -19.04 -18.26 2.00
N PHE A 357 -19.34 -17.42 1.02
CA PHE A 357 -18.60 -17.30 -0.24
C PHE A 357 -17.82 -15.99 -0.33
N GLU A 358 -18.13 -15.00 0.53
CA GLU A 358 -17.38 -13.75 0.58
C GLU A 358 -15.90 -14.01 0.94
N GLY A 359 -15.00 -13.59 0.05
CA GLY A 359 -13.57 -13.80 0.18
C GLY A 359 -13.06 -15.18 -0.24
N CYS A 360 -13.94 -16.14 -0.63
CA CYS A 360 -13.51 -17.45 -1.13
C CYS A 360 -14.17 -17.87 -2.46
N GLY A 361 -14.99 -17.00 -3.05
CA GLY A 361 -15.65 -17.22 -4.35
C GLY A 361 -16.46 -16.00 -4.78
N VAL A 362 -16.88 -15.15 -3.83
CA VAL A 362 -17.52 -13.87 -4.09
C VAL A 362 -16.60 -12.74 -3.65
N HIS A 363 -16.26 -11.87 -4.57
CA HIS A 363 -15.34 -10.76 -4.38
C HIS A 363 -15.98 -9.45 -4.87
N TYR A 364 -15.62 -8.32 -4.25
CA TYR A 364 -16.13 -6.98 -4.61
C TYR A 364 -15.12 -6.13 -5.36
N ALA A 365 -13.94 -6.69 -5.67
CA ALA A 365 -12.94 -6.08 -6.50
C ALA A 365 -12.26 -7.14 -7.37
N ALA A 366 -11.66 -6.72 -8.47
CA ALA A 366 -10.82 -7.56 -9.33
C ALA A 366 -9.40 -6.98 -9.31
N THR A 367 -8.61 -7.37 -8.31
CA THR A 367 -7.19 -7.04 -8.20
C THR A 367 -6.31 -8.23 -8.60
N ALA A 368 -5.00 -8.06 -8.56
CA ALA A 368 -4.08 -9.17 -8.85
C ALA A 368 -4.29 -10.35 -7.90
N VAL A 369 -4.66 -10.09 -6.63
CA VAL A 369 -4.88 -11.15 -5.63
C VAL A 369 -6.12 -11.99 -5.98
N GLU A 370 -7.25 -11.34 -6.28
CA GLU A 370 -8.48 -12.05 -6.67
C GLU A 370 -8.34 -12.71 -8.04
N SER A 371 -7.59 -12.09 -8.97
CA SER A 371 -7.41 -12.64 -10.31
C SER A 371 -6.64 -13.97 -10.33
N GLU A 372 -5.67 -14.14 -9.42
CA GLU A 372 -4.96 -15.42 -9.24
C GLU A 372 -5.90 -16.54 -8.75
N LEU A 373 -6.99 -16.21 -8.03
CA LEU A 373 -7.99 -17.17 -7.59
C LEU A 373 -8.92 -17.64 -8.73
N CYS A 374 -9.00 -16.86 -9.83
CA CYS A 374 -9.81 -17.15 -11.02
C CYS A 374 -8.99 -17.75 -12.16
N GLU A 375 -7.69 -18.00 -11.97
CA GLU A 375 -6.81 -18.52 -13.03
C GLU A 375 -7.27 -19.92 -13.46
N GLY A 376 -7.59 -20.05 -14.75
CA GLY A 376 -8.06 -21.29 -15.34
C GLY A 376 -9.51 -21.66 -15.07
N ASP A 377 -10.25 -20.83 -14.33
CA ASP A 377 -11.70 -21.01 -14.06
C ASP A 377 -12.52 -19.98 -14.85
N ASP A 378 -13.83 -20.21 -14.97
CA ASP A 378 -14.77 -19.22 -15.47
C ASP A 378 -15.12 -18.22 -14.38
N ALA A 379 -15.19 -16.92 -14.74
CA ALA A 379 -15.52 -15.86 -13.80
C ALA A 379 -16.84 -15.17 -14.17
N ALA A 380 -17.69 -14.90 -13.17
CA ALA A 380 -18.91 -14.12 -13.34
C ALA A 380 -18.75 -12.71 -12.74
N VAL A 381 -18.97 -11.67 -13.54
CA VAL A 381 -18.96 -10.27 -13.12
C VAL A 381 -20.39 -9.74 -13.09
N VAL A 382 -20.89 -9.36 -11.91
CA VAL A 382 -22.26 -8.88 -11.72
C VAL A 382 -22.29 -7.35 -11.80
N GLY A 383 -22.99 -6.83 -12.80
CA GLY A 383 -23.20 -5.41 -13.01
C GLY A 383 -22.89 -4.94 -14.43
N GLY A 384 -23.45 -3.80 -14.83
CA GLY A 384 -23.30 -3.20 -16.16
C GLY A 384 -22.56 -1.87 -16.20
N GLY A 385 -21.96 -1.42 -15.07
CA GLY A 385 -21.23 -0.15 -15.00
C GLY A 385 -19.76 -0.26 -15.34
N ASN A 386 -19.04 0.88 -15.34
CA ASN A 386 -17.61 0.96 -15.69
C ASN A 386 -16.73 0.03 -14.84
N SER A 387 -17.00 -0.10 -13.54
CA SER A 387 -16.24 -1.00 -12.67
C SER A 387 -16.35 -2.46 -13.08
N ALA A 388 -17.56 -2.89 -13.48
CA ALA A 388 -17.79 -4.24 -14.00
C ALA A 388 -17.06 -4.46 -15.34
N GLY A 389 -17.12 -3.49 -16.25
CA GLY A 389 -16.38 -3.55 -17.52
C GLY A 389 -14.87 -3.62 -17.33
N GLN A 390 -14.32 -2.82 -16.42
CA GLN A 390 -12.89 -2.85 -16.08
C GLN A 390 -12.49 -4.21 -15.47
N ALA A 391 -13.29 -4.73 -14.55
CA ALA A 391 -13.08 -6.05 -13.95
C ALA A 391 -13.10 -7.16 -15.01
N ALA A 392 -14.11 -7.17 -15.90
CA ALA A 392 -14.24 -8.17 -16.94
C ALA A 392 -13.05 -8.16 -17.91
N VAL A 393 -12.63 -7.00 -18.38
CA VAL A 393 -11.44 -6.84 -19.26
C VAL A 393 -10.16 -7.27 -18.55
N PHE A 394 -10.07 -7.04 -17.24
CA PHE A 394 -8.89 -7.46 -16.46
C PHE A 394 -8.87 -8.98 -16.26
N LEU A 395 -9.97 -9.55 -15.80
CA LEU A 395 -10.08 -10.99 -15.53
C LEU A 395 -9.97 -11.83 -16.80
N SER A 396 -10.42 -11.34 -17.96
CA SER A 396 -10.33 -12.07 -19.23
C SER A 396 -8.91 -12.44 -19.67
N ARG A 397 -7.89 -11.90 -19.01
CA ARG A 397 -6.49 -12.25 -19.26
C ARG A 397 -6.05 -13.55 -18.59
N LEU A 398 -6.71 -13.94 -17.49
CA LEU A 398 -6.34 -15.06 -16.63
C LEU A 398 -7.43 -16.13 -16.53
N ALA A 399 -8.68 -15.73 -16.46
CA ALA A 399 -9.84 -16.63 -16.48
C ALA A 399 -10.00 -17.31 -17.84
N ASN A 400 -10.56 -18.52 -17.86
CA ASN A 400 -10.93 -19.19 -19.10
C ASN A 400 -11.96 -18.39 -19.89
N HIS A 401 -13.02 -17.97 -19.21
CA HIS A 401 -14.09 -17.15 -19.77
C HIS A 401 -14.68 -16.21 -18.71
N VAL A 402 -15.14 -15.03 -19.13
CA VAL A 402 -15.77 -14.04 -18.23
C VAL A 402 -17.22 -13.81 -18.67
N HIS A 403 -18.15 -14.01 -17.76
CA HIS A 403 -19.57 -13.77 -17.95
C HIS A 403 -19.99 -12.48 -17.27
N ILE A 404 -20.46 -11.46 -18.02
CA ILE A 404 -21.00 -10.23 -17.44
C ILE A 404 -22.50 -10.39 -17.30
N LEU A 405 -23.00 -10.38 -16.06
CA LEU A 405 -24.41 -10.54 -15.75
C LEU A 405 -25.06 -9.18 -15.52
N VAL A 406 -25.99 -8.78 -16.39
CA VAL A 406 -26.64 -7.47 -16.39
C VAL A 406 -28.16 -7.62 -16.26
N ARG A 407 -28.76 -6.96 -15.29
CA ARG A 407 -30.21 -6.98 -15.06
C ARG A 407 -31.00 -6.25 -16.16
N GLY A 408 -30.42 -5.22 -16.77
CA GLY A 408 -31.04 -4.43 -17.86
C GLY A 408 -30.76 -5.01 -19.24
N ASP A 409 -31.09 -4.22 -20.27
CA ASP A 409 -31.02 -4.60 -21.67
C ASP A 409 -29.60 -4.78 -22.21
N GLY A 410 -28.57 -4.31 -21.46
CA GLY A 410 -27.16 -4.40 -21.85
C GLY A 410 -26.31 -3.35 -21.18
N LEU A 411 -25.12 -3.08 -21.74
CA LEU A 411 -24.10 -2.24 -21.14
C LEU A 411 -24.27 -0.73 -21.44
N ALA A 412 -24.92 -0.38 -22.55
CA ALA A 412 -24.94 0.98 -23.09
C ALA A 412 -25.56 2.04 -22.16
N SER A 413 -26.43 1.65 -21.22
CA SER A 413 -27.10 2.56 -20.31
C SER A 413 -26.20 3.07 -19.15
N SER A 414 -25.10 2.37 -18.83
CA SER A 414 -24.32 2.61 -17.60
C SER A 414 -22.82 2.44 -17.74
N MET A 415 -22.33 2.00 -18.92
CA MET A 415 -20.92 1.79 -19.20
C MET A 415 -20.41 2.76 -20.27
N SER A 416 -19.19 3.26 -20.08
CA SER A 416 -18.51 4.11 -21.05
C SER A 416 -18.24 3.36 -22.36
N ASP A 417 -18.45 4.03 -23.49
CA ASP A 417 -18.33 3.48 -24.86
C ASP A 417 -16.97 2.80 -25.12
N TYR A 418 -15.87 3.35 -24.60
CA TYR A 418 -14.54 2.74 -24.78
C TYR A 418 -14.42 1.35 -24.11
N LEU A 419 -15.12 1.09 -22.99
CA LEU A 419 -15.15 -0.21 -22.34
C LEU A 419 -16.03 -1.19 -23.11
N ILE A 420 -17.19 -0.73 -23.57
CA ILE A 420 -18.11 -1.53 -24.41
C ILE A 420 -17.35 -2.06 -25.62
N ARG A 421 -16.67 -1.18 -26.36
CA ARG A 421 -15.86 -1.58 -27.53
C ARG A 421 -14.77 -2.59 -27.22
N ARG A 422 -14.13 -2.48 -26.04
CA ARG A 422 -13.13 -3.47 -25.60
C ARG A 422 -13.74 -4.83 -25.30
N ILE A 423 -14.92 -4.85 -24.71
CA ILE A 423 -15.65 -6.09 -24.42
C ILE A 423 -16.10 -6.74 -25.73
N GLU A 424 -16.67 -5.97 -26.65
CA GLU A 424 -17.11 -6.42 -27.97
C GLU A 424 -15.95 -6.92 -28.87
N ALA A 425 -14.74 -6.42 -28.65
CA ALA A 425 -13.53 -6.85 -29.37
C ALA A 425 -12.96 -8.19 -28.87
N ALA A 426 -13.49 -8.76 -27.78
CA ALA A 426 -13.01 -10.02 -27.19
C ALA A 426 -14.15 -11.03 -26.94
N PRO A 427 -14.98 -11.37 -27.96
CA PRO A 427 -16.16 -12.22 -27.78
C PRO A 427 -15.81 -13.66 -27.39
N GLU A 428 -14.61 -14.12 -27.69
CA GLU A 428 -14.11 -15.44 -27.29
C GLU A 428 -13.72 -15.53 -25.83
N ARG A 429 -13.60 -14.40 -25.14
CA ARG A 429 -13.18 -14.30 -23.74
C ARG A 429 -14.23 -13.73 -22.83
N ILE A 430 -15.15 -12.92 -23.36
CA ILE A 430 -16.16 -12.21 -22.57
C ILE A 430 -17.54 -12.36 -23.22
N THR A 431 -18.51 -12.82 -22.44
CA THR A 431 -19.92 -12.88 -22.86
C THR A 431 -20.79 -12.01 -21.96
N VAL A 432 -21.63 -11.18 -22.57
CA VAL A 432 -22.62 -10.36 -21.85
C VAL A 432 -23.97 -11.08 -21.82
N HIS A 433 -24.52 -11.24 -20.63
CA HIS A 433 -25.84 -11.83 -20.39
C HIS A 433 -26.82 -10.75 -19.92
N PRO A 434 -27.59 -10.12 -20.82
CA PRO A 434 -28.64 -9.19 -20.42
C PRO A 434 -29.78 -9.93 -19.72
N HIS A 435 -30.61 -9.18 -18.99
CA HIS A 435 -31.78 -9.70 -18.26
C HIS A 435 -31.44 -10.85 -17.30
N THR A 436 -30.18 -10.84 -16.75
CA THR A 436 -29.68 -11.94 -15.95
C THR A 436 -29.39 -11.45 -14.54
N GLU A 437 -29.82 -12.22 -13.53
CA GLU A 437 -29.65 -11.96 -12.12
C GLU A 437 -29.21 -13.24 -11.40
N VAL A 438 -28.32 -13.07 -10.40
CA VAL A 438 -27.88 -14.16 -9.53
C VAL A 438 -28.97 -14.43 -8.49
N THR A 439 -29.47 -15.66 -8.43
CA THR A 439 -30.53 -16.07 -7.51
C THR A 439 -30.09 -16.96 -6.37
N GLY A 440 -28.88 -17.52 -6.45
CA GLY A 440 -28.30 -18.37 -5.39
C GLY A 440 -26.84 -18.71 -5.66
N LEU A 441 -26.17 -19.20 -4.62
CA LEU A 441 -24.80 -19.69 -4.61
C LEU A 441 -24.78 -21.11 -4.02
N SER A 442 -24.00 -22.00 -4.61
CA SER A 442 -23.87 -23.41 -4.17
C SER A 442 -22.43 -23.87 -4.17
#